data_cdfcea1bc764988c6229df6e77500205
#
_entry.id   cdfcea1bc764988c6229df6e77500205
#
_cell.length_a   1.000
_cell.length_b   1.000
_cell.length_c   1.000
_cell.angle_alpha   90.00
_cell.angle_beta   90.00
_cell.angle_gamma   90.00
#
_symmetry.space_group_name_H-M   'P 1'
#
loop_
_entity.id
_entity.type
_entity.pdbx_description
1 polymer ?
#
loop_
_entity_poly.entity_id
_entity_poly.type
_entity_poly.pdbx_seq_one_letter_code
_entity_poly.pdbx_strand_id
1 'polypeptide(L)'
;MKIIHLSDTHVDPEILYKIDSQQRFRQALDHIKDNHTDADHFMITGDLTHFGNDESYQIFINILSDAGLPDHLYPKLILGNHDDRENFKKNFPNTKTDENGFVQYTEKDNDKVFIFLDTNLANTDAGHLCDKRQQWFKDTLDREQKNKIYIFMHHNPLAIGHINSDSIGLVQREDLKKIFLQYQNSIEHIFFGHQHVTSSGKYLDITFSSPRSTWSPLIPNFLDRYRLGTANTDPNYNIVLLEEDSLIVHSEDFLKTDVNWFTDN
;
A
#
# COMPACT_ATOMS: atom_id res chain seq x y z
N MET A 1 16.28 -9.53 2.03
CA MET A 1 15.12 -9.35 1.11
C MET A 1 14.80 -7.87 1.01
N LYS A 2 14.60 -7.38 -0.22
CA LYS A 2 14.29 -5.97 -0.49
C LYS A 2 12.90 -5.85 -1.12
N ILE A 3 12.02 -5.05 -0.54
CA ILE A 3 10.65 -4.84 -1.03
C ILE A 3 10.47 -3.36 -1.36
N ILE A 4 9.85 -3.07 -2.51
CA ILE A 4 9.35 -1.74 -2.85
C ILE A 4 7.87 -1.68 -2.43
N HIS A 5 7.52 -0.67 -1.64
CA HIS A 5 6.15 -0.42 -1.21
C HIS A 5 5.69 0.96 -1.65
N LEU A 6 4.76 0.99 -2.57
CA LEU A 6 4.16 2.18 -3.16
C LEU A 6 2.66 2.17 -2.88
N SER A 7 2.01 3.33 -2.84
CA SER A 7 0.57 3.46 -2.57
C SER A 7 -0.02 4.69 -3.23
N ASP A 8 -1.34 4.67 -3.40
CA ASP A 8 -2.14 5.86 -3.74
C ASP A 8 -1.66 6.54 -5.04
N THR A 9 -1.66 5.78 -6.13
CA THR A 9 -1.25 6.25 -7.45
C THR A 9 -2.31 7.12 -8.13
N HIS A 10 -3.59 6.87 -7.84
CA HIS A 10 -4.74 7.60 -8.36
C HIS A 10 -4.67 7.89 -9.86
N VAL A 11 -4.23 6.91 -10.65
CA VAL A 11 -4.12 7.08 -12.10
C VAL A 11 -5.48 7.45 -12.69
N ASP A 12 -5.48 8.54 -13.45
CA ASP A 12 -6.68 9.08 -14.07
C ASP A 12 -6.38 9.64 -15.47
N PRO A 13 -7.31 9.59 -16.44
CA PRO A 13 -7.12 10.24 -17.73
C PRO A 13 -6.98 11.78 -17.64
N GLU A 14 -7.52 12.40 -16.60
CA GLU A 14 -7.51 13.83 -16.41
C GLU A 14 -6.47 14.28 -15.37
N ILE A 15 -6.01 15.51 -15.50
CA ILE A 15 -5.16 16.18 -14.49
C ILE A 15 -6.07 16.65 -13.35
N LEU A 16 -5.93 16.01 -12.17
CA LEU A 16 -6.70 16.33 -10.98
C LEU A 16 -5.88 17.21 -10.02
N TYR A 17 -6.50 18.28 -9.51
CA TYR A 17 -5.86 19.20 -8.56
C TYR A 17 -4.51 19.76 -9.05
N LYS A 18 -4.35 19.95 -10.37
CA LYS A 18 -3.12 20.40 -11.06
C LYS A 18 -1.96 19.39 -10.97
N ILE A 19 -2.22 18.14 -10.64
CA ILE A 19 -1.24 17.07 -10.58
C ILE A 19 -1.58 16.02 -11.63
N ASP A 20 -0.64 15.72 -12.49
CA ASP A 20 -0.71 14.64 -13.47
C ASP A 20 -0.30 13.32 -12.79
N SER A 21 -1.30 12.50 -12.43
CA SER A 21 -1.09 11.21 -11.75
C SER A 21 -0.38 10.20 -12.65
N GLN A 22 -0.63 10.23 -13.96
CA GLN A 22 0.04 9.36 -14.92
C GLN A 22 1.53 9.67 -14.98
N GLN A 23 1.89 10.97 -15.07
CA GLN A 23 3.28 11.40 -15.07
C GLN A 23 3.98 10.99 -13.77
N ARG A 24 3.33 11.19 -12.61
CA ARG A 24 3.87 10.81 -11.30
C ARG A 24 4.14 9.31 -11.21
N PHE A 25 3.20 8.51 -11.67
CA PHE A 25 3.34 7.05 -11.64
C PHE A 25 4.47 6.58 -12.58
N ARG A 26 4.56 7.15 -13.81
CA ARG A 26 5.70 6.86 -14.71
C ARG A 26 7.04 7.22 -14.06
N GLN A 27 7.16 8.39 -13.46
CA GLN A 27 8.37 8.83 -12.76
C GLN A 27 8.77 7.88 -11.62
N ALA A 28 7.79 7.38 -10.84
CA ALA A 28 8.05 6.41 -9.79
C ALA A 28 8.59 5.08 -10.36
N LEU A 29 7.97 4.58 -11.44
CA LEU A 29 8.40 3.33 -12.08
C LEU A 29 9.77 3.47 -12.76
N ASP A 30 10.05 4.60 -13.42
CA ASP A 30 11.37 4.88 -14.00
C ASP A 30 12.45 4.91 -12.91
N HIS A 31 12.17 5.59 -11.79
CA HIS A 31 13.10 5.63 -10.67
C HIS A 31 13.33 4.24 -10.05
N ILE A 32 12.29 3.43 -9.90
CA ILE A 32 12.41 2.02 -9.43
C ILE A 32 13.26 1.20 -10.41
N LYS A 33 13.02 1.35 -11.71
CA LYS A 33 13.78 0.65 -12.76
C LYS A 33 15.25 1.02 -12.74
N ASP A 34 15.56 2.30 -12.56
CA ASP A 34 16.94 2.79 -12.62
C ASP A 34 17.75 2.45 -11.36
N ASN A 35 17.07 2.28 -10.20
CA ASN A 35 17.76 2.19 -8.92
C ASN A 35 17.49 0.89 -8.14
N HIS A 36 16.44 0.12 -8.47
CA HIS A 36 15.94 -0.95 -7.59
C HIS A 36 15.53 -2.23 -8.33
N THR A 37 16.12 -2.54 -9.48
CA THR A 37 15.89 -3.81 -10.20
C THR A 37 16.36 -5.04 -9.42
N ASP A 38 17.13 -4.84 -8.37
CA ASP A 38 17.58 -5.85 -7.42
C ASP A 38 16.57 -6.14 -6.28
N ALA A 39 15.41 -5.45 -6.27
CA ALA A 39 14.38 -5.73 -5.29
C ALA A 39 13.72 -7.10 -5.56
N ASP A 40 13.35 -7.81 -4.48
CA ASP A 40 12.73 -9.13 -4.57
C ASP A 40 11.22 -9.03 -4.85
N HIS A 41 10.58 -7.98 -4.33
CA HIS A 41 9.14 -7.77 -4.46
C HIS A 41 8.78 -6.31 -4.66
N PHE A 42 7.66 -6.08 -5.37
CA PHE A 42 7.05 -4.78 -5.52
C PHE A 42 5.57 -4.88 -5.14
N MET A 43 5.11 -4.01 -4.21
CA MET A 43 3.76 -3.98 -3.66
C MET A 43 3.12 -2.61 -3.89
N ILE A 44 1.86 -2.55 -4.33
CA ILE A 44 1.07 -1.32 -4.40
C ILE A 44 -0.18 -1.50 -3.54
N THR A 45 -0.31 -0.70 -2.48
CA THR A 45 -1.34 -0.85 -1.46
C THR A 45 -2.60 -0.02 -1.71
N GLY A 46 -3.16 -0.14 -2.91
CA GLY A 46 -4.48 0.38 -3.25
C GLY A 46 -4.51 1.82 -3.76
N ASP A 47 -5.71 2.30 -4.05
CA ASP A 47 -5.98 3.54 -4.78
C ASP A 47 -5.15 3.62 -6.06
N LEU A 48 -5.26 2.53 -6.83
CA LEU A 48 -4.53 2.38 -8.10
C LEU A 48 -5.01 3.41 -9.11
N THR A 49 -6.33 3.65 -9.13
CA THR A 49 -7.00 4.62 -9.99
C THR A 49 -7.84 5.57 -9.15
N HIS A 50 -8.22 6.73 -9.72
CA HIS A 50 -9.00 7.71 -8.96
C HIS A 50 -10.51 7.40 -8.98
N PHE A 51 -11.03 6.82 -10.07
CA PHE A 51 -12.47 6.55 -10.22
C PHE A 51 -12.82 5.06 -10.38
N GLY A 52 -11.86 4.15 -10.35
CA GLY A 52 -12.12 2.71 -10.47
C GLY A 52 -12.79 2.28 -11.79
N ASN A 53 -12.71 3.10 -12.85
CA ASN A 53 -13.33 2.80 -14.12
C ASN A 53 -12.37 2.08 -15.08
N ASP A 54 -12.93 1.47 -16.14
CA ASP A 54 -12.15 0.70 -17.11
C ASP A 54 -11.05 1.52 -17.77
N GLU A 55 -11.32 2.78 -18.13
CA GLU A 55 -10.35 3.64 -18.81
C GLU A 55 -9.12 3.90 -17.93
N SER A 56 -9.33 4.26 -16.66
CA SER A 56 -8.25 4.50 -15.70
C SER A 56 -7.42 3.22 -15.47
N TYR A 57 -8.05 2.05 -15.37
CA TYR A 57 -7.32 0.78 -15.26
C TYR A 57 -6.53 0.44 -16.52
N GLN A 58 -7.05 0.70 -17.71
CA GLN A 58 -6.31 0.48 -18.96
C GLN A 58 -5.07 1.41 -19.02
N ILE A 59 -5.21 2.67 -18.60
CA ILE A 59 -4.07 3.60 -18.51
C ILE A 59 -3.03 3.07 -17.50
N PHE A 60 -3.47 2.64 -16.32
CA PHE A 60 -2.60 2.07 -15.30
C PHE A 60 -1.82 0.85 -15.81
N ILE A 61 -2.50 -0.08 -16.49
CA ILE A 61 -1.89 -1.27 -17.10
C ILE A 61 -0.87 -0.88 -18.17
N ASN A 62 -1.21 0.07 -19.04
CA ASN A 62 -0.31 0.54 -20.09
C ASN A 62 0.96 1.17 -19.49
N ILE A 63 0.81 1.98 -18.44
CA ILE A 63 1.96 2.58 -17.74
C ILE A 63 2.87 1.49 -17.14
N LEU A 64 2.30 0.47 -16.50
CA LEU A 64 3.09 -0.66 -15.97
C LEU A 64 3.80 -1.43 -17.07
N SER A 65 3.11 -1.69 -18.17
CA SER A 65 3.69 -2.42 -19.32
C SER A 65 4.83 -1.64 -19.98
N ASP A 66 4.62 -0.34 -20.16
CA ASP A 66 5.60 0.55 -20.81
C ASP A 66 6.85 0.79 -19.95
N ALA A 67 6.75 0.64 -18.63
CA ALA A 67 7.87 0.85 -17.70
C ALA A 67 9.04 -0.10 -17.97
N GLY A 68 8.76 -1.31 -18.47
CA GLY A 68 9.79 -2.30 -18.78
C GLY A 68 10.55 -2.78 -17.54
N LEU A 69 9.84 -2.92 -16.41
CA LEU A 69 10.37 -3.55 -15.21
C LEU A 69 10.62 -5.05 -15.48
N PRO A 70 11.60 -5.68 -14.81
CA PRO A 70 11.75 -7.13 -14.84
C PRO A 70 10.48 -7.86 -14.40
N ASP A 71 10.19 -9.02 -14.97
CA ASP A 71 8.95 -9.79 -14.69
C ASP A 71 8.74 -10.08 -13.20
N HIS A 72 9.81 -10.35 -12.44
CA HIS A 72 9.72 -10.60 -11.01
C HIS A 72 9.30 -9.38 -10.20
N LEU A 73 9.44 -8.16 -10.75
CA LEU A 73 8.98 -6.90 -10.17
C LEU A 73 7.60 -6.47 -10.68
N TYR A 74 6.83 -7.36 -11.34
CA TYR A 74 5.43 -7.02 -11.57
C TYR A 74 4.72 -6.87 -10.23
N PRO A 75 4.03 -5.72 -9.96
CA PRO A 75 3.54 -5.41 -8.62
C PRO A 75 2.44 -6.37 -8.15
N LYS A 76 2.46 -6.71 -6.86
CA LYS A 76 1.31 -7.28 -6.16
C LYS A 76 0.38 -6.13 -5.80
N LEU A 77 -0.89 -6.27 -6.18
CA LEU A 77 -1.89 -5.22 -6.09
C LEU A 77 -2.97 -5.57 -5.07
N ILE A 78 -3.43 -4.59 -4.33
CA ILE A 78 -4.66 -4.62 -3.56
C ILE A 78 -5.52 -3.40 -3.91
N LEU A 79 -6.76 -3.39 -3.43
CA LEU A 79 -7.71 -2.32 -3.69
C LEU A 79 -7.72 -1.28 -2.57
N GLY A 80 -7.82 -0.01 -2.94
CA GLY A 80 -8.17 1.08 -2.05
C GLY A 80 -9.65 1.48 -2.18
N ASN A 81 -10.05 2.59 -1.56
CA ASN A 81 -11.44 3.04 -1.60
C ASN A 81 -11.83 3.67 -2.95
N HIS A 82 -10.88 4.19 -3.70
CA HIS A 82 -11.10 4.72 -5.05
C HIS A 82 -11.19 3.64 -6.13
N ASP A 83 -10.81 2.41 -5.83
CA ASP A 83 -10.87 1.30 -6.76
C ASP A 83 -12.26 0.65 -6.77
N ASP A 84 -12.71 0.17 -7.95
CA ASP A 84 -13.89 -0.68 -8.10
C ASP A 84 -13.47 -2.14 -8.26
N ARG A 85 -13.94 -3.03 -7.36
CA ARG A 85 -13.52 -4.44 -7.34
C ARG A 85 -13.91 -5.20 -8.59
N GLU A 86 -15.08 -4.96 -9.16
CA GLU A 86 -15.55 -5.69 -10.33
C GLU A 86 -14.80 -5.23 -11.59
N ASN A 87 -14.62 -3.91 -11.76
CA ASN A 87 -13.81 -3.38 -12.85
C ASN A 87 -12.34 -3.80 -12.70
N PHE A 88 -11.80 -3.82 -11.48
CA PHE A 88 -10.45 -4.31 -11.24
C PHE A 88 -10.31 -5.78 -11.70
N LYS A 89 -11.19 -6.69 -11.27
CA LYS A 89 -11.15 -8.11 -11.66
C LYS A 89 -11.31 -8.30 -13.18
N LYS A 90 -12.12 -7.46 -13.82
CA LYS A 90 -12.29 -7.47 -15.27
C LYS A 90 -11.00 -7.10 -16.00
N ASN A 91 -10.28 -6.10 -15.51
CA ASN A 91 -9.04 -5.60 -16.12
C ASN A 91 -7.80 -6.40 -15.74
N PHE A 92 -7.83 -7.08 -14.58
CA PHE A 92 -6.78 -7.97 -14.08
C PHE A 92 -7.33 -9.40 -13.88
N PRO A 93 -7.61 -10.15 -14.96
CA PRO A 93 -8.31 -11.43 -14.88
C PRO A 93 -7.54 -12.54 -14.14
N ASN A 94 -6.23 -12.38 -13.96
CA ASN A 94 -5.37 -13.32 -13.24
C ASN A 94 -5.22 -12.95 -11.74
N THR A 95 -5.96 -11.95 -11.25
CA THR A 95 -5.91 -11.54 -9.84
C THR A 95 -6.38 -12.68 -8.94
N LYS A 96 -5.59 -12.92 -7.89
CA LYS A 96 -5.96 -13.86 -6.84
C LYS A 96 -7.10 -13.27 -5.98
N THR A 97 -8.08 -14.11 -5.68
CA THR A 97 -9.19 -13.78 -4.78
C THR A 97 -9.35 -14.89 -3.75
N ASP A 98 -10.03 -14.57 -2.65
CA ASP A 98 -10.52 -15.58 -1.73
C ASP A 98 -11.75 -16.32 -2.30
N GLU A 99 -12.25 -17.30 -1.58
CA GLU A 99 -13.43 -18.11 -1.96
C GLU A 99 -14.73 -17.28 -2.02
N ASN A 100 -14.74 -16.07 -1.46
CA ASN A 100 -15.87 -15.14 -1.50
C ASN A 100 -15.76 -14.08 -2.60
N GLY A 101 -14.66 -14.11 -3.40
CA GLY A 101 -14.42 -13.19 -4.50
C GLY A 101 -13.82 -11.83 -4.08
N PHE A 102 -13.36 -11.69 -2.83
CA PHE A 102 -12.60 -10.52 -2.41
C PHE A 102 -11.15 -10.60 -2.92
N VAL A 103 -10.56 -9.45 -3.26
CA VAL A 103 -9.16 -9.36 -3.70
C VAL A 103 -8.25 -9.43 -2.47
N GLN A 104 -8.28 -10.58 -1.81
CA GLN A 104 -7.40 -10.90 -0.69
C GLN A 104 -6.77 -12.28 -0.89
N TYR A 105 -5.47 -12.37 -0.60
CA TYR A 105 -4.67 -13.55 -0.92
C TYR A 105 -3.38 -13.58 -0.10
N THR A 106 -2.61 -14.64 -0.25
CA THR A 106 -1.28 -14.78 0.35
C THR A 106 -0.21 -15.06 -0.70
N GLU A 107 0.97 -14.57 -0.45
CA GLU A 107 2.22 -14.96 -1.13
C GLU A 107 3.19 -15.49 -0.09
N LYS A 108 4.03 -16.44 -0.50
CA LYS A 108 5.06 -17.01 0.38
C LYS A 108 6.43 -16.89 -0.27
N ASP A 109 7.39 -16.52 0.56
CA ASP A 109 8.79 -16.55 0.19
C ASP A 109 9.59 -17.08 1.40
N ASN A 110 10.04 -18.33 1.32
CA ASN A 110 10.69 -19.06 2.41
C ASN A 110 9.83 -19.10 3.69
N ASP A 111 10.32 -18.55 4.79
CA ASP A 111 9.65 -18.44 6.09
C ASP A 111 8.74 -17.19 6.21
N LYS A 112 8.64 -16.39 5.16
CA LYS A 112 7.86 -15.15 5.14
C LYS A 112 6.54 -15.36 4.41
N VAL A 113 5.47 -14.85 5.01
CA VAL A 113 4.13 -14.88 4.44
C VAL A 113 3.62 -13.45 4.33
N PHE A 114 3.33 -13.05 3.12
CA PHE A 114 2.69 -11.78 2.81
C PHE A 114 1.19 -12.00 2.69
N ILE A 115 0.42 -11.33 3.54
CA ILE A 115 -1.05 -11.38 3.53
C ILE A 115 -1.56 -10.06 2.98
N PHE A 116 -2.33 -10.15 1.90
CA PHE A 116 -2.95 -9.00 1.24
C PHE A 116 -4.43 -8.98 1.60
N LEU A 117 -4.90 -7.90 2.24
CA LEU A 117 -6.29 -7.75 2.71
C LEU A 117 -7.07 -6.78 1.82
N ASP A 118 -8.25 -7.22 1.40
CA ASP A 118 -9.23 -6.37 0.73
C ASP A 118 -10.05 -5.61 1.78
N THR A 119 -9.81 -4.32 1.90
CA THR A 119 -10.57 -3.43 2.81
C THR A 119 -11.51 -2.49 2.06
N ASN A 120 -11.67 -2.66 0.74
CA ASN A 120 -12.56 -1.84 -0.08
C ASN A 120 -14.04 -2.13 0.23
N LEU A 121 -14.84 -1.08 0.30
CA LEU A 121 -16.28 -1.11 0.28
C LEU A 121 -16.78 -0.05 -0.72
N ALA A 122 -17.60 -0.46 -1.67
CA ALA A 122 -18.11 0.45 -2.69
C ALA A 122 -18.86 1.66 -2.09
N ASN A 123 -18.68 2.83 -2.69
CA ASN A 123 -19.33 4.09 -2.36
C ASN A 123 -19.03 4.63 -0.95
N THR A 124 -17.86 4.35 -0.40
CA THR A 124 -17.39 4.92 0.86
C THR A 124 -15.88 5.06 0.86
N ASP A 125 -15.38 6.15 1.48
CA ASP A 125 -13.94 6.35 1.68
C ASP A 125 -13.41 5.53 2.86
N ALA A 126 -14.30 5.04 3.74
CA ALA A 126 -13.90 4.26 4.91
C ALA A 126 -13.68 2.78 4.56
N GLY A 127 -12.63 2.22 5.11
CA GLY A 127 -12.32 0.80 4.98
C GLY A 127 -13.30 -0.10 5.73
N HIS A 128 -13.59 -1.24 5.14
CA HIS A 128 -14.50 -2.22 5.73
C HIS A 128 -13.91 -3.63 5.63
N LEU A 129 -13.88 -4.35 6.74
CA LEU A 129 -13.48 -5.75 6.81
C LEU A 129 -14.65 -6.57 7.38
N CYS A 130 -15.56 -7.03 6.51
CA CYS A 130 -16.75 -7.78 6.92
C CYS A 130 -16.39 -9.15 7.52
N ASP A 131 -17.36 -9.80 8.17
CA ASP A 131 -17.16 -11.07 8.88
C ASP A 131 -16.49 -12.15 8.01
N LYS A 132 -16.88 -12.25 6.72
CA LYS A 132 -16.26 -13.22 5.78
C LYS A 132 -14.76 -12.93 5.57
N ARG A 133 -14.39 -11.66 5.37
CA ARG A 133 -12.98 -11.26 5.20
C ARG A 133 -12.19 -11.44 6.50
N GLN A 134 -12.80 -11.12 7.65
CA GLN A 134 -12.20 -11.38 8.95
C GLN A 134 -12.00 -12.88 9.22
N GLN A 135 -12.98 -13.71 8.84
CA GLN A 135 -12.85 -15.16 9.02
C GLN A 135 -11.73 -15.73 8.15
N TRP A 136 -11.69 -15.36 6.86
CA TRP A 136 -10.59 -15.75 5.96
C TRP A 136 -9.22 -15.34 6.53
N PHE A 137 -9.14 -14.13 7.09
CA PHE A 137 -7.91 -13.61 7.69
C PHE A 137 -7.49 -14.43 8.91
N LYS A 138 -8.43 -14.76 9.81
CA LYS A 138 -8.16 -15.63 10.98
C LYS A 138 -7.70 -17.02 10.56
N ASP A 139 -8.40 -17.65 9.61
CA ASP A 139 -8.06 -18.98 9.12
C ASP A 139 -6.65 -18.97 8.46
N THR A 140 -6.31 -17.89 7.81
CA THR A 140 -4.97 -17.68 7.24
C THR A 140 -3.92 -17.54 8.32
N LEU A 141 -4.17 -16.73 9.36
CA LEU A 141 -3.27 -16.57 10.49
C LEU A 141 -3.07 -17.89 11.26
N ASP A 142 -4.14 -18.66 11.49
CA ASP A 142 -4.05 -19.97 12.14
C ASP A 142 -3.16 -20.93 11.36
N ARG A 143 -3.29 -20.94 10.03
CA ARG A 143 -2.48 -21.79 9.15
C ARG A 143 -1.01 -21.35 9.12
N GLU A 144 -0.76 -20.06 9.17
CA GLU A 144 0.56 -19.46 8.91
C GLU A 144 1.31 -19.00 10.17
N GLN A 145 0.76 -19.16 11.38
CA GLN A 145 1.30 -18.59 12.62
C GLN A 145 2.72 -19.05 13.01
N LYS A 146 3.30 -20.04 12.31
CA LYS A 146 4.68 -20.46 12.50
C LYS A 146 5.67 -19.72 11.61
N ASN A 147 5.17 -18.93 10.67
CA ASN A 147 5.94 -18.12 9.75
C ASN A 147 6.01 -16.66 10.23
N LYS A 148 6.92 -15.87 9.65
CA LYS A 148 6.97 -14.43 9.81
C LYS A 148 5.91 -13.80 8.89
N ILE A 149 4.92 -13.13 9.47
CA ILE A 149 3.75 -12.62 8.74
C ILE A 149 3.88 -11.11 8.53
N TYR A 150 3.70 -10.67 7.29
CA TYR A 150 3.67 -9.28 6.87
C TYR A 150 2.32 -8.98 6.24
N ILE A 151 1.62 -7.95 6.73
CA ILE A 151 0.26 -7.63 6.30
C ILE A 151 0.29 -6.39 5.42
N PHE A 152 -0.35 -6.49 4.25
CA PHE A 152 -0.59 -5.38 3.33
C PHE A 152 -2.08 -5.10 3.26
N MET A 153 -2.47 -3.88 3.55
CA MET A 153 -3.84 -3.42 3.49
C MET A 153 -3.87 -1.96 3.04
N HIS A 154 -5.00 -1.46 2.56
CA HIS A 154 -5.07 -0.05 2.16
C HIS A 154 -5.37 0.86 3.34
N HIS A 155 -6.50 0.64 4.00
CA HIS A 155 -6.94 1.51 5.09
C HIS A 155 -6.15 1.25 6.38
N ASN A 156 -5.79 2.34 7.09
CA ASN A 156 -5.07 2.26 8.35
C ASN A 156 -5.86 1.49 9.43
N PRO A 157 -5.24 0.50 10.10
CA PRO A 157 -5.89 -0.30 11.14
C PRO A 157 -5.99 0.41 12.49
N LEU A 158 -5.38 1.57 12.63
CA LEU A 158 -5.31 2.36 13.87
C LEU A 158 -5.53 3.83 13.57
N ALA A 159 -5.83 4.62 14.61
CA ALA A 159 -5.86 6.06 14.49
C ALA A 159 -4.44 6.62 14.35
N ILE A 160 -4.21 7.46 13.35
CA ILE A 160 -2.93 8.12 13.10
C ILE A 160 -2.82 9.50 13.79
N GLY A 161 -3.89 9.91 14.48
CA GLY A 161 -3.91 11.15 15.26
C GLY A 161 -4.46 12.37 14.50
N HIS A 162 -5.01 12.18 13.31
CA HIS A 162 -5.67 13.22 12.52
C HIS A 162 -7.15 12.88 12.32
N ILE A 163 -8.06 13.71 12.83
CA ILE A 163 -9.48 13.35 13.01
C ILE A 163 -10.18 13.03 11.68
N ASN A 164 -9.99 13.84 10.65
CA ASN A 164 -10.61 13.58 9.35
C ASN A 164 -10.08 12.29 8.72
N SER A 165 -8.77 12.09 8.72
CA SER A 165 -8.14 10.86 8.23
C SER A 165 -8.58 9.64 9.04
N ASP A 166 -8.68 9.80 10.35
CA ASP A 166 -9.12 8.71 11.23
C ASP A 166 -10.59 8.33 11.03
N SER A 167 -11.45 9.27 10.57
CA SER A 167 -12.87 9.00 10.31
C SER A 167 -13.10 8.13 9.07
N ILE A 168 -12.18 8.12 8.13
CA ILE A 168 -12.24 7.32 6.89
C ILE A 168 -11.31 6.09 6.91
N GLY A 169 -10.63 5.82 8.02
CA GLY A 169 -9.84 4.59 8.19
C GLY A 169 -10.73 3.35 8.30
N LEU A 170 -10.16 2.21 8.71
CA LEU A 170 -10.90 0.96 8.83
C LEU A 170 -12.00 1.06 9.91
N VAL A 171 -13.25 0.73 9.56
CA VAL A 171 -14.40 0.77 10.49
C VAL A 171 -14.25 -0.27 11.61
N GLN A 172 -13.84 -1.51 11.28
CA GLN A 172 -13.72 -2.63 12.24
C GLN A 172 -12.37 -2.64 12.97
N ARG A 173 -11.84 -1.47 13.37
CA ARG A 173 -10.55 -1.37 14.07
C ARG A 173 -10.50 -2.21 15.35
N GLU A 174 -11.58 -2.21 16.14
CA GLU A 174 -11.63 -2.94 17.41
C GLU A 174 -11.69 -4.47 17.20
N ASP A 175 -12.33 -4.94 16.14
CA ASP A 175 -12.36 -6.38 15.84
C ASP A 175 -11.01 -6.82 15.27
N LEU A 176 -10.42 -6.02 14.38
CA LEU A 176 -9.08 -6.28 13.87
C LEU A 176 -8.03 -6.24 14.99
N LYS A 177 -8.17 -5.33 15.96
CA LYS A 177 -7.33 -5.28 17.15
C LYS A 177 -7.36 -6.60 17.95
N LYS A 178 -8.53 -7.20 18.14
CA LYS A 178 -8.65 -8.50 18.82
C LYS A 178 -7.92 -9.61 18.07
N ILE A 179 -8.01 -9.60 16.72
CA ILE A 179 -7.27 -10.54 15.88
C ILE A 179 -5.76 -10.30 16.04
N PHE A 180 -5.30 -9.07 15.94
CA PHE A 180 -3.87 -8.76 16.10
C PHE A 180 -3.32 -9.17 17.47
N LEU A 181 -4.07 -8.94 18.56
CA LEU A 181 -3.67 -9.37 19.90
C LEU A 181 -3.48 -10.88 20.02
N GLN A 182 -4.30 -11.67 19.30
CA GLN A 182 -4.20 -13.12 19.32
C GLN A 182 -2.95 -13.62 18.58
N TYR A 183 -2.53 -12.95 17.49
CA TYR A 183 -1.45 -13.41 16.60
C TYR A 183 -0.23 -12.48 16.59
N GLN A 184 -0.11 -11.52 17.53
CA GLN A 184 0.94 -10.51 17.54
C GLN A 184 2.37 -11.06 17.53
N ASN A 185 2.59 -12.28 18.01
CA ASN A 185 3.92 -12.90 18.03
C ASN A 185 4.36 -13.46 16.67
N SER A 186 3.46 -13.52 15.71
CA SER A 186 3.75 -14.00 14.34
C SER A 186 3.67 -12.87 13.31
N ILE A 187 3.05 -11.74 13.67
CA ILE A 187 2.91 -10.59 12.77
C ILE A 187 4.08 -9.64 13.02
N GLU A 188 4.94 -9.52 12.02
CA GLU A 188 6.16 -8.70 12.08
C GLU A 188 5.89 -7.23 11.74
N HIS A 189 5.05 -6.99 10.71
CA HIS A 189 4.80 -5.63 10.22
C HIS A 189 3.47 -5.49 9.48
N ILE A 190 2.91 -4.25 9.54
CA ILE A 190 1.71 -3.87 8.81
C ILE A 190 2.07 -2.72 7.86
N PHE A 191 1.83 -2.92 6.56
CA PHE A 191 1.97 -1.92 5.52
C PHE A 191 0.60 -1.42 5.09
N PHE A 192 0.43 -0.09 5.00
CA PHE A 192 -0.83 0.49 4.53
C PHE A 192 -0.59 1.79 3.72
N GLY A 193 -1.65 2.32 3.09
CA GLY A 193 -1.67 3.56 2.33
C GLY A 193 -2.75 4.52 2.84
N HIS A 194 -3.60 5.00 1.91
CA HIS A 194 -4.83 5.75 2.17
C HIS A 194 -4.65 7.16 2.73
N GLN A 195 -3.72 7.36 3.64
CA GLN A 195 -3.62 8.63 4.37
C GLN A 195 -2.77 9.68 3.67
N HIS A 196 -2.10 9.31 2.58
CA HIS A 196 -1.21 10.19 1.79
C HIS A 196 -0.08 10.84 2.61
N VAL A 197 0.19 10.33 3.81
CA VAL A 197 1.25 10.82 4.70
C VAL A 197 2.20 9.69 5.07
N THR A 198 3.48 10.00 5.18
CA THR A 198 4.43 9.04 5.76
C THR A 198 4.13 8.89 7.24
N SER A 199 3.87 7.68 7.66
CA SER A 199 3.75 7.34 9.07
C SER A 199 4.44 6.03 9.39
N SER A 200 5.00 5.95 10.59
CA SER A 200 5.62 4.73 11.11
C SER A 200 5.50 4.69 12.62
N GLY A 201 5.47 3.51 13.17
CA GLY A 201 5.34 3.35 14.61
C GLY A 201 5.11 1.91 15.03
N LYS A 202 4.51 1.76 16.20
CA LYS A 202 4.19 0.48 16.81
C LYS A 202 2.74 0.47 17.29
N TYR A 203 2.04 -0.61 16.96
CA TYR A 203 0.66 -0.87 17.37
C TYR A 203 0.55 -2.30 17.91
N LEU A 204 0.23 -2.47 19.20
CA LEU A 204 0.12 -3.78 19.84
C LEU A 204 1.38 -4.66 19.69
N ASP A 205 2.56 -4.11 19.89
CA ASP A 205 3.84 -4.77 19.64
C ASP A 205 4.16 -5.11 18.16
N ILE A 206 3.28 -4.81 17.21
CA ILE A 206 3.51 -4.95 15.78
C ILE A 206 3.96 -3.58 15.22
N THR A 207 5.04 -3.57 14.45
CA THR A 207 5.49 -2.36 13.77
C THR A 207 4.61 -2.07 12.54
N PHE A 208 4.55 -0.80 12.12
CA PHE A 208 3.83 -0.42 10.90
C PHE A 208 4.52 0.71 10.16
N SER A 209 4.23 0.82 8.87
CA SER A 209 4.65 1.95 8.03
C SER A 209 3.67 2.21 6.88
N SER A 210 3.62 3.46 6.43
CA SER A 210 2.97 3.88 5.20
C SER A 210 3.84 4.89 4.44
N PRO A 211 3.90 4.83 3.11
CA PRO A 211 4.48 5.90 2.30
C PRO A 211 3.51 7.09 2.19
N ARG A 212 3.97 8.19 1.63
CA ARG A 212 3.10 9.21 1.07
C ARG A 212 2.45 8.69 -0.21
N SER A 213 1.37 9.33 -0.64
CA SER A 213 0.80 9.09 -1.96
C SER A 213 1.82 9.36 -3.06
N THR A 214 1.83 8.48 -4.05
CA THR A 214 2.58 8.70 -5.30
C THR A 214 2.03 9.90 -6.07
N TRP A 215 0.72 10.13 -6.00
CA TRP A 215 0.06 11.23 -6.68
C TRP A 215 0.11 12.54 -5.88
N SER A 216 -0.54 12.61 -4.71
CA SER A 216 -0.77 13.84 -3.96
C SER A 216 -0.49 13.66 -2.47
N PRO A 217 0.75 13.91 -2.01
CA PRO A 217 1.07 13.92 -0.59
C PRO A 217 0.24 14.94 0.19
N LEU A 218 -0.20 14.55 1.39
CA LEU A 218 -0.92 15.42 2.31
C LEU A 218 -0.06 15.79 3.51
N ILE A 219 -0.40 16.93 4.13
CA ILE A 219 0.26 17.41 5.35
C ILE A 219 -0.77 17.49 6.47
N PRO A 220 -0.63 16.68 7.53
CA PRO A 220 -1.51 16.75 8.68
C PRO A 220 -1.21 17.99 9.52
N ASN A 221 -2.26 18.69 9.97
CA ASN A 221 -2.13 19.78 10.93
C ASN A 221 -2.40 19.27 12.35
N PHE A 222 -1.36 19.13 13.15
CA PHE A 222 -1.49 18.64 14.53
C PHE A 222 -1.93 19.71 15.55
N LEU A 223 -1.97 20.98 15.15
CA LEU A 223 -2.58 22.06 15.95
C LEU A 223 -4.09 22.14 15.72
N ASP A 224 -4.53 21.90 14.49
CA ASP A 224 -5.94 21.75 14.12
C ASP A 224 -6.13 20.40 13.41
N ARG A 225 -6.41 19.38 14.18
CA ARG A 225 -6.49 17.98 13.74
C ARG A 225 -7.65 17.67 12.79
N TYR A 226 -8.47 18.67 12.45
CA TYR A 226 -9.49 18.59 11.41
C TYR A 226 -8.98 19.07 10.04
N ARG A 227 -7.77 19.65 9.96
CA ARG A 227 -7.25 20.23 8.74
C ARG A 227 -6.13 19.37 8.16
N LEU A 228 -6.31 18.99 6.90
CA LEU A 228 -5.26 18.49 6.02
C LEU A 228 -4.88 19.61 5.06
N GLY A 229 -3.60 19.72 4.77
CA GLY A 229 -3.07 20.64 3.77
C GLY A 229 -2.41 19.90 2.62
N THR A 230 -2.25 20.60 1.51
CA THR A 230 -1.36 20.22 0.43
C THR A 230 -0.21 21.21 0.39
N ALA A 231 0.99 20.75 0.08
CA ALA A 231 2.14 21.60 -0.18
C ALA A 231 2.93 21.01 -1.35
N ASN A 232 3.94 21.76 -1.79
CA ASN A 232 4.89 21.25 -2.76
C ASN A 232 5.85 20.25 -2.05
N THR A 233 5.28 19.10 -1.68
CA THR A 233 5.99 18.00 -1.03
C THR A 233 6.19 16.90 -2.07
N ASP A 234 7.41 16.41 -2.16
CA ASP A 234 7.70 15.32 -3.09
C ASP A 234 6.95 14.05 -2.70
N PRO A 235 6.36 13.35 -3.67
CA PRO A 235 5.83 12.01 -3.45
C PRO A 235 6.97 11.03 -3.19
N ASN A 236 6.66 9.91 -2.53
CA ASN A 236 7.65 8.89 -2.24
C ASN A 236 7.09 7.47 -2.37
N TYR A 237 7.97 6.51 -2.30
CA TYR A 237 7.69 5.12 -1.95
C TYR A 237 8.63 4.67 -0.83
N ASN A 238 8.36 3.53 -0.23
CA ASN A 238 9.24 2.96 0.77
C ASN A 238 10.08 1.83 0.16
N ILE A 239 11.36 1.80 0.55
CA ILE A 239 12.26 0.65 0.39
C ILE A 239 12.29 -0.07 1.72
N VAL A 240 11.87 -1.33 1.74
CA VAL A 240 11.83 -2.15 2.95
C VAL A 240 12.92 -3.21 2.85
N LEU A 241 13.81 -3.22 3.82
CA LEU A 241 14.84 -4.23 3.95
C LEU A 241 14.46 -5.18 5.07
N LEU A 242 14.23 -6.46 4.72
CA LEU A 242 13.96 -7.54 5.67
C LEU A 242 15.22 -8.39 5.81
N GLU A 243 15.89 -8.21 6.93
CA GLU A 243 17.06 -9.00 7.30
C GLU A 243 16.69 -10.10 8.32
N GLU A 244 17.64 -10.85 8.82
CA GLU A 244 17.37 -11.94 9.76
C GLU A 244 16.78 -11.43 11.08
N ASP A 245 17.28 -10.31 11.58
CA ASP A 245 16.98 -9.73 12.89
C ASP A 245 16.47 -8.28 12.83
N SER A 246 16.22 -7.75 11.62
CA SER A 246 15.79 -6.37 11.47
C SER A 246 14.79 -6.18 10.31
N LEU A 247 13.94 -5.18 10.47
CA LEU A 247 13.11 -4.60 9.43
C LEU A 247 13.41 -3.11 9.38
N ILE A 248 13.90 -2.63 8.23
CA ILE A 248 14.24 -1.23 8.02
C ILE A 248 13.37 -0.68 6.90
N VAL A 249 12.80 0.50 7.11
CA VAL A 249 12.00 1.20 6.10
C VAL A 249 12.67 2.52 5.77
N HIS A 250 13.11 2.66 4.53
CA HIS A 250 13.60 3.91 3.97
C HIS A 250 12.49 4.57 3.15
N SER A 251 12.38 5.89 3.27
CA SER A 251 11.48 6.71 2.45
C SER A 251 12.27 7.30 1.30
N GLU A 252 11.86 6.98 0.06
CA GLU A 252 12.56 7.37 -1.16
C GLU A 252 11.75 8.40 -1.96
N ASP A 253 12.24 9.63 -2.02
CA ASP A 253 11.64 10.74 -2.77
C ASP A 253 12.07 10.68 -4.24
N PHE A 254 11.29 10.05 -5.10
CA PHE A 254 11.66 9.68 -6.47
C PHE A 254 11.72 10.85 -7.48
N LEU A 255 11.36 12.05 -7.09
CA LEU A 255 11.51 13.24 -7.95
C LEU A 255 12.86 13.93 -7.77
N LYS A 256 13.68 13.51 -6.82
CA LYS A 256 15.01 14.05 -6.59
C LYS A 256 16.03 13.37 -7.48
N THR A 257 16.44 14.06 -8.53
CA THR A 257 17.41 13.53 -9.52
C THR A 257 18.83 14.06 -9.33
N ASP A 258 19.01 15.17 -8.61
CA ASP A 258 20.33 15.80 -8.41
C ASP A 258 21.00 15.25 -7.14
N VAL A 259 21.54 14.04 -7.23
CA VAL A 259 22.21 13.38 -6.11
C VAL A 259 23.73 13.51 -6.26
N ASN A 260 24.39 14.12 -5.28
CA ASN A 260 25.84 14.10 -5.15
C ASN A 260 26.26 12.90 -4.30
N TRP A 261 26.83 11.89 -4.92
CA TRP A 261 27.35 10.71 -4.24
C TRP A 261 28.71 11.01 -3.59
N PHE A 262 28.81 10.73 -2.30
CA PHE A 262 30.10 10.76 -1.62
C PHE A 262 30.74 9.37 -1.75
N THR A 263 31.95 9.32 -2.26
CA THR A 263 32.78 8.11 -2.19
C THR A 263 33.76 8.31 -1.03
N ASP A 264 33.67 7.49 0.01
CA ASP A 264 34.73 7.39 1.00
C ASP A 264 36.01 6.90 0.29
N ASN A 265 37.04 7.75 0.26
CA ASN A 265 38.38 7.40 -0.23
C ASN A 265 39.13 6.61 0.82
#